data_5356989ed751627551ec38b6acc98788
#
_entry.id   5356989ed751627551ec38b6acc98788
#
_cell.length_a   1.000
_cell.length_b   1.000
_cell.length_c   1.000
_cell.angle_alpha   90.00
_cell.angle_beta   90.00
_cell.angle_gamma   90.00
#
_symmetry.space_group_name_H-M   'P 1'
#
loop_
_entity.id
_entity.type
_entity.pdbx_description
1 polymer ?
#
loop_
_entity_poly.entity_id
_entity_poly.type
_entity_poly.pdbx_seq_one_letter_code
_entity_poly.pdbx_strand_id
1 'polypeptide(L)'
;LQGLGYLSKQCGRSVRVNSAYAADPRYMGFRHMLKGGSFFNFDFMFGPLAHEEDPFDFETFEKAEEELYAVITDCLEGKPHFISSHDLSSSEFMKVCEASCSIPLVSKPVDWRGKAYVDGGVGMPLVPLPEEIPFPHGKIVYILTRDVNYRKKPVPFWMHGMLKAVYGRTYPAVVDGMCSIPERYNRKMERVIELEKEGAVFVIRPENPVTVSRTERDAGKLRKLHGEGYRLAMDRFDEMMRWLHEK
;
A
#
# COMPACT_ATOMS: atom_id res chain seq x y z
N LEU A 1 -3.88 1.74 -3.59
CA LEU A 1 -4.72 1.55 -4.79
C LEU A 1 -6.23 1.42 -4.46
N GLN A 2 -6.64 0.91 -3.29
CA GLN A 2 -8.07 0.77 -2.95
C GLN A 2 -8.76 2.15 -2.84
N GLY A 3 -8.09 3.14 -2.27
CA GLY A 3 -8.59 4.51 -2.19
C GLY A 3 -8.91 5.11 -3.58
N LEU A 4 -8.11 4.78 -4.59
CA LEU A 4 -8.39 5.20 -5.98
C LEU A 4 -9.76 4.70 -6.45
N GLY A 5 -10.06 3.41 -6.22
CA GLY A 5 -11.36 2.83 -6.58
C GLY A 5 -12.53 3.44 -5.81
N TYR A 6 -12.30 3.87 -4.57
CA TYR A 6 -13.31 4.56 -3.77
C TYR A 6 -13.61 5.96 -4.31
N LEU A 7 -12.59 6.78 -4.52
CA LEU A 7 -12.74 8.15 -5.01
C LEU A 7 -13.31 8.21 -6.44
N SER A 8 -12.93 7.27 -7.31
CA SER A 8 -13.49 7.15 -8.66
C SER A 8 -14.88 6.49 -8.71
N LYS A 9 -15.49 6.16 -7.55
CA LYS A 9 -16.74 5.40 -7.43
C LYS A 9 -16.72 4.02 -8.10
N GLN A 10 -15.52 3.47 -8.32
CA GLN A 10 -15.26 2.15 -8.92
C GLN A 10 -14.82 1.12 -7.85
N CYS A 11 -15.56 1.00 -6.74
CA CYS A 11 -15.19 0.18 -5.57
C CYS A 11 -14.87 -1.30 -5.90
N GLY A 12 -15.50 -1.88 -6.93
CA GLY A 12 -15.23 -3.25 -7.40
C GLY A 12 -14.04 -3.39 -8.35
N ARG A 13 -13.46 -2.28 -8.83
CA ARG A 13 -12.41 -2.29 -9.87
C ARG A 13 -11.16 -3.05 -9.41
N SER A 14 -10.70 -2.82 -8.20
CA SER A 14 -9.47 -3.46 -7.69
C SER A 14 -9.58 -4.98 -7.66
N VAL A 15 -10.70 -5.54 -7.19
CA VAL A 15 -10.88 -7.00 -7.18
C VAL A 15 -11.06 -7.55 -8.60
N ARG A 16 -11.76 -6.82 -9.48
CA ARG A 16 -11.92 -7.19 -10.88
C ARG A 16 -10.58 -7.26 -11.60
N VAL A 17 -9.78 -6.19 -11.54
CA VAL A 17 -8.44 -6.13 -12.15
C VAL A 17 -7.53 -7.20 -11.57
N ASN A 18 -7.41 -7.31 -10.25
CA ASN A 18 -6.53 -8.32 -9.66
C ASN A 18 -6.95 -9.75 -10.02
N SER A 19 -8.27 -10.02 -10.11
CA SER A 19 -8.75 -11.35 -10.49
C SER A 19 -8.58 -11.67 -11.98
N ALA A 20 -8.71 -10.67 -12.85
CA ALA A 20 -8.58 -10.85 -14.29
C ALA A 20 -7.11 -10.94 -14.75
N TYR A 21 -6.24 -10.11 -14.16
CA TYR A 21 -4.87 -9.93 -14.65
C TYR A 21 -3.80 -10.58 -13.77
N ALA A 22 -4.13 -11.20 -12.63
CA ALA A 22 -3.15 -11.85 -11.75
C ALA A 22 -2.29 -12.91 -12.47
N ALA A 23 -2.85 -13.64 -13.44
CA ALA A 23 -2.14 -14.61 -14.26
C ALA A 23 -1.61 -14.06 -15.58
N ASP A 24 -1.97 -12.81 -15.95
CA ASP A 24 -1.55 -12.20 -17.20
C ASP A 24 -0.05 -11.85 -17.15
N PRO A 25 0.75 -12.36 -18.09
CA PRO A 25 2.19 -12.08 -18.14
C PRO A 25 2.50 -10.59 -18.40
N ARG A 26 1.56 -9.79 -18.89
CA ARG A 26 1.74 -8.33 -19.06
C ARG A 26 1.63 -7.58 -17.74
N TYR A 27 0.92 -8.13 -16.73
CA TYR A 27 0.66 -7.49 -15.45
C TYR A 27 1.84 -7.62 -14.48
N MET A 28 2.39 -8.84 -14.33
CA MET A 28 3.53 -9.11 -13.46
C MET A 28 4.34 -10.33 -13.91
N GLY A 29 5.64 -10.33 -13.65
CA GLY A 29 6.52 -11.47 -13.90
C GLY A 29 8.00 -11.14 -13.95
N PHE A 30 8.83 -12.19 -13.87
CA PHE A 30 10.29 -12.05 -13.92
C PHE A 30 10.83 -11.44 -15.22
N ARG A 31 10.08 -11.59 -16.34
CA ARG A 31 10.48 -10.95 -17.62
C ARG A 31 10.50 -9.43 -17.52
N HIS A 32 9.58 -8.82 -16.76
CA HIS A 32 9.56 -7.38 -16.52
C HIS A 32 10.72 -6.95 -15.63
N MET A 33 11.05 -7.76 -14.63
CA MET A 33 12.20 -7.51 -13.77
C MET A 33 13.52 -7.49 -14.56
N LEU A 34 13.69 -8.41 -15.52
CA LEU A 34 14.88 -8.46 -16.38
C LEU A 34 14.94 -7.31 -17.39
N LYS A 35 13.81 -6.85 -17.93
CA LYS A 35 13.74 -5.79 -18.95
C LYS A 35 13.65 -4.39 -18.38
N GLY A 36 12.82 -4.21 -17.36
CA GLY A 36 12.47 -2.90 -16.81
C GLY A 36 12.88 -2.69 -15.35
N GLY A 37 13.48 -3.70 -14.68
CA GLY A 37 13.91 -3.61 -13.28
C GLY A 37 12.76 -3.67 -12.26
N SER A 38 11.54 -4.01 -12.69
CA SER A 38 10.37 -4.15 -11.82
C SER A 38 9.61 -5.44 -12.12
N PHE A 39 9.21 -6.17 -11.08
CA PHE A 39 8.41 -7.40 -11.22
C PHE A 39 6.99 -7.08 -11.70
N PHE A 40 6.43 -5.96 -11.22
CA PHE A 40 5.16 -5.42 -11.69
C PHE A 40 5.40 -4.52 -12.90
N ASN A 41 4.57 -4.66 -13.92
CA ASN A 41 4.61 -3.82 -15.11
C ASN A 41 3.74 -2.57 -14.90
N PHE A 42 4.30 -1.56 -14.25
CA PHE A 42 3.58 -0.32 -13.96
C PHE A 42 3.20 0.44 -15.24
N ASP A 43 4.02 0.37 -16.29
CA ASP A 43 3.69 0.97 -17.60
C ASP A 43 2.39 0.37 -18.17
N PHE A 44 2.18 -0.94 -18.02
CA PHE A 44 0.92 -1.59 -18.40
C PHE A 44 -0.22 -1.23 -17.44
N MET A 45 0.04 -1.24 -16.13
CA MET A 45 -1.01 -1.04 -15.10
C MET A 45 -1.58 0.38 -15.12
N PHE A 46 -0.73 1.39 -15.29
CA PHE A 46 -1.11 2.80 -15.31
C PHE A 46 -1.31 3.36 -16.73
N GLY A 47 -0.92 2.62 -17.74
CA GLY A 47 -1.12 2.93 -19.16
C GLY A 47 -2.32 2.15 -19.76
N PRO A 48 -2.09 1.16 -20.65
CA PRO A 48 -3.17 0.48 -21.39
C PRO A 48 -4.28 -0.08 -20.50
N LEU A 49 -3.93 -0.66 -19.34
CA LEU A 49 -4.95 -1.20 -18.43
C LEU A 49 -5.87 -0.10 -17.88
N ALA A 50 -5.31 1.03 -17.47
CA ALA A 50 -6.08 2.11 -16.86
C ALA A 50 -6.82 3.00 -17.86
N HIS A 51 -6.41 2.98 -19.14
CA HIS A 51 -7.02 3.84 -20.17
C HIS A 51 -7.89 3.08 -21.17
N GLU A 52 -7.64 1.78 -21.40
CA GLU A 52 -8.25 1.04 -22.51
C GLU A 52 -8.94 -0.26 -22.05
N GLU A 53 -8.24 -1.17 -21.30
CA GLU A 53 -8.75 -2.51 -21.02
C GLU A 53 -9.73 -2.55 -19.84
N ASP A 54 -9.46 -1.79 -18.78
CA ASP A 54 -10.36 -1.56 -17.64
C ASP A 54 -10.23 -0.07 -17.23
N PRO A 55 -10.90 0.83 -17.96
CA PRO A 55 -10.71 2.27 -17.80
C PRO A 55 -10.94 2.76 -16.38
N PHE A 56 -10.01 3.58 -15.90
CA PHE A 56 -10.15 4.29 -14.64
C PHE A 56 -10.90 5.61 -14.89
N ASP A 57 -11.86 5.90 -14.05
CA ASP A 57 -12.63 7.14 -14.12
C ASP A 57 -11.85 8.29 -13.47
N PHE A 58 -10.98 8.90 -14.29
CA PHE A 58 -10.15 10.04 -13.87
C PHE A 58 -11.00 11.26 -13.55
N GLU A 59 -12.09 11.50 -14.30
CA GLU A 59 -12.95 12.65 -14.10
C GLU A 59 -13.66 12.61 -12.75
N THR A 60 -14.25 11.46 -12.40
CA THR A 60 -14.88 11.27 -11.08
C THR A 60 -13.84 11.35 -9.96
N PHE A 61 -12.65 10.81 -10.17
CA PHE A 61 -11.55 10.89 -9.21
C PHE A 61 -11.12 12.33 -8.93
N GLU A 62 -10.95 13.16 -9.96
CA GLU A 62 -10.55 14.57 -9.83
C GLU A 62 -11.62 15.45 -9.17
N LYS A 63 -12.89 15.05 -9.25
CA LYS A 63 -14.02 15.76 -8.62
C LYS A 63 -14.35 15.25 -7.22
N ALA A 64 -13.62 14.25 -6.71
CA ALA A 64 -13.88 13.72 -5.37
C ALA A 64 -13.60 14.78 -4.30
N GLU A 65 -14.52 14.93 -3.35
CA GLU A 65 -14.36 15.83 -2.20
C GLU A 65 -13.46 15.21 -1.13
N GLU A 66 -13.38 13.87 -1.13
CA GLU A 66 -12.54 13.12 -0.20
C GLU A 66 -11.07 13.19 -0.64
N GLU A 67 -10.20 13.42 0.30
CA GLU A 67 -8.76 13.54 0.07
C GLU A 67 -8.05 12.19 0.28
N LEU A 68 -7.24 11.78 -0.70
CA LEU A 68 -6.43 10.57 -0.63
C LEU A 68 -4.94 10.93 -0.50
N TYR A 69 -4.31 10.42 0.55
CA TYR A 69 -2.86 10.53 0.72
C TYR A 69 -2.17 9.24 0.29
N ALA A 70 -1.23 9.34 -0.63
CA ALA A 70 -0.29 8.27 -0.92
C ALA A 70 1.01 8.51 -0.16
N VAL A 71 1.52 7.47 0.52
CA VAL A 71 2.80 7.56 1.21
C VAL A 71 3.91 7.00 0.32
N ILE A 72 4.95 7.78 0.13
CA ILE A 72 6.19 7.42 -0.59
C ILE A 72 7.40 7.66 0.30
N THR A 73 8.49 6.96 0.09
CA THR A 73 9.73 7.13 0.86
C THR A 73 10.82 7.75 0.00
N ASP A 74 11.39 8.87 0.41
CA ASP A 74 12.56 9.49 -0.23
C ASP A 74 13.77 8.54 -0.10
N CYS A 75 14.40 8.22 -1.22
CA CYS A 75 15.51 7.27 -1.24
C CYS A 75 16.78 7.80 -0.57
N LEU A 76 17.00 9.11 -0.57
CA LEU A 76 18.19 9.72 0.03
C LEU A 76 18.05 9.87 1.54
N GLU A 77 16.86 10.33 1.99
CA GLU A 77 16.61 10.60 3.41
C GLU A 77 16.04 9.41 4.17
N GLY A 78 15.38 8.45 3.48
CA GLY A 78 14.65 7.35 4.10
C GLY A 78 13.37 7.79 4.83
N LYS A 79 12.95 9.05 4.62
CA LYS A 79 11.77 9.62 5.26
C LYS A 79 10.50 9.40 4.45
N PRO A 80 9.37 9.11 5.10
CA PRO A 80 8.07 9.05 4.43
C PRO A 80 7.54 10.45 4.11
N HIS A 81 6.91 10.58 2.94
CA HIS A 81 6.17 11.76 2.51
C HIS A 81 4.72 11.37 2.25
N PHE A 82 3.79 12.18 2.76
CA PHE A 82 2.36 12.06 2.51
C PHE A 82 1.99 13.00 1.38
N ILE A 83 1.58 12.47 0.26
CA ILE A 83 1.25 13.24 -0.94
C ILE A 83 -0.25 13.22 -1.16
N SER A 84 -0.86 14.40 -1.16
CA SER A 84 -2.30 14.58 -1.34
C SER A 84 -2.72 14.44 -2.80
N SER A 85 -3.88 13.81 -3.02
CA SER A 85 -4.53 13.76 -4.33
C SER A 85 -5.04 15.14 -4.80
N HIS A 86 -5.31 16.06 -3.86
CA HIS A 86 -5.80 17.40 -4.18
C HIS A 86 -4.68 18.37 -4.63
N ASP A 87 -3.42 18.04 -4.34
CA ASP A 87 -2.26 18.88 -4.70
C ASP A 87 -1.71 18.59 -6.10
N LEU A 88 -2.25 17.59 -6.79
CA LEU A 88 -1.69 17.06 -8.04
C LEU A 88 -2.78 16.82 -9.09
N SER A 89 -2.39 16.87 -10.36
CA SER A 89 -3.21 16.28 -11.42
C SER A 89 -3.33 14.77 -11.23
N SER A 90 -4.38 14.16 -11.76
CA SER A 90 -4.57 12.72 -11.69
C SER A 90 -3.38 11.94 -12.26
N SER A 91 -2.79 12.42 -13.35
CA SER A 91 -1.61 11.78 -13.97
C SER A 91 -0.37 11.84 -13.08
N GLU A 92 -0.10 12.98 -12.41
CA GLU A 92 1.00 13.08 -11.44
C GLU A 92 0.73 12.22 -10.20
N PHE A 93 -0.51 12.19 -9.71
CA PHE A 93 -0.87 11.35 -8.56
C PHE A 93 -0.72 9.86 -8.87
N MET A 94 -1.03 9.41 -10.11
CA MET A 94 -0.76 8.03 -10.54
C MET A 94 0.74 7.71 -10.50
N LYS A 95 1.62 8.68 -10.83
CA LYS A 95 3.09 8.51 -10.69
C LYS A 95 3.51 8.36 -9.22
N VAL A 96 2.90 9.10 -8.32
CA VAL A 96 3.09 8.94 -6.87
C VAL A 96 2.58 7.56 -6.39
N CYS A 97 1.44 7.09 -6.92
CA CYS A 97 0.94 5.74 -6.64
C CYS A 97 1.90 4.64 -7.12
N GLU A 98 2.54 4.83 -8.28
CA GLU A 98 3.60 3.94 -8.76
C GLU A 98 4.76 3.89 -7.75
N ALA A 99 5.23 5.04 -7.28
CA ALA A 99 6.29 5.12 -6.26
C ALA A 99 5.87 4.43 -4.97
N SER A 100 4.63 4.68 -4.50
CA SER A 100 4.07 4.06 -3.29
C SER A 100 3.95 2.52 -3.37
N CYS A 101 3.98 1.94 -4.57
CA CYS A 101 3.97 0.50 -4.80
C CYS A 101 5.35 -0.08 -5.17
N SER A 102 6.39 0.76 -5.26
CA SER A 102 7.73 0.35 -5.72
C SER A 102 8.57 -0.21 -4.59
N ILE A 103 8.34 -1.49 -4.27
CA ILE A 103 9.05 -2.21 -3.19
C ILE A 103 10.51 -2.45 -3.62
N PRO A 104 11.51 -2.04 -2.83
CA PRO A 104 12.92 -2.31 -3.13
C PRO A 104 13.21 -3.79 -3.37
N LEU A 105 14.12 -4.10 -4.29
CA LEU A 105 14.45 -5.41 -4.85
C LEU A 105 13.36 -6.06 -5.72
N VAL A 106 12.11 -5.61 -5.64
CA VAL A 106 11.00 -6.09 -6.48
C VAL A 106 10.73 -5.10 -7.60
N SER A 107 10.93 -3.82 -7.34
CA SER A 107 10.79 -2.72 -8.29
C SER A 107 11.91 -1.71 -8.14
N LYS A 108 12.23 -1.00 -9.24
CA LYS A 108 13.18 0.11 -9.19
C LYS A 108 12.56 1.34 -8.51
N PRO A 109 13.40 2.23 -7.94
CA PRO A 109 12.92 3.54 -7.50
C PRO A 109 12.26 4.31 -8.64
N VAL A 110 11.25 5.10 -8.31
CA VAL A 110 10.52 5.95 -9.24
C VAL A 110 11.04 7.38 -9.11
N ASP A 111 11.42 7.98 -10.24
CA ASP A 111 11.73 9.40 -10.29
C ASP A 111 10.42 10.21 -10.30
N TRP A 112 10.30 11.13 -9.37
CA TRP A 112 9.23 12.10 -9.30
C TRP A 112 9.78 13.45 -8.86
N ARG A 113 9.59 14.47 -9.69
CA ARG A 113 10.10 15.83 -9.48
C ARG A 113 11.61 15.88 -9.20
N GLY A 114 12.39 15.05 -9.92
CA GLY A 114 13.86 15.01 -9.84
C GLY A 114 14.42 14.33 -8.60
N LYS A 115 13.60 13.61 -7.84
CA LYS A 115 14.02 12.80 -6.69
C LYS A 115 13.54 11.36 -6.87
N ALA A 116 14.31 10.42 -6.32
CA ALA A 116 13.99 9.00 -6.35
C ALA A 116 13.18 8.60 -5.12
N TYR A 117 12.07 7.89 -5.34
CA TYR A 117 11.17 7.40 -4.30
C TYR A 117 10.93 5.91 -4.42
N VAL A 118 10.65 5.29 -3.29
CA VAL A 118 10.24 3.88 -3.16
C VAL A 118 8.97 3.77 -2.31
N ASP A 119 8.48 2.53 -2.16
CA ASP A 119 7.30 2.18 -1.36
C ASP A 119 7.29 2.89 0.00
N GLY A 120 6.15 3.49 0.33
CA GLY A 120 5.96 4.20 1.58
C GLY A 120 6.18 3.34 2.82
N GLY A 121 5.98 2.02 2.73
CA GLY A 121 6.23 1.08 3.81
C GLY A 121 7.71 0.95 4.21
N VAL A 122 8.65 1.51 3.45
CA VAL A 122 10.07 1.60 3.83
C VAL A 122 10.26 2.63 4.95
N GLY A 123 9.72 3.83 4.76
CA GLY A 123 9.77 4.90 5.77
C GLY A 123 8.66 4.80 6.83
N MET A 124 7.48 4.31 6.43
CA MET A 124 6.27 4.22 7.25
C MET A 124 5.71 2.78 7.23
N PRO A 125 6.30 1.82 7.94
CA PRO A 125 5.79 0.46 7.99
C PRO A 125 4.45 0.38 8.74
N LEU A 126 3.54 -0.47 8.26
CA LEU A 126 2.17 -0.67 8.73
C LEU A 126 1.29 0.53 8.34
N VAL A 127 0.84 1.31 9.30
CA VAL A 127 0.01 2.52 9.16
C VAL A 127 0.65 3.66 9.93
N PRO A 128 0.35 4.93 9.62
CA PRO A 128 0.76 6.03 10.49
C PRO A 128 0.01 5.93 11.85
N LEU A 129 0.71 6.14 12.94
CA LEU A 129 0.07 6.38 14.24
C LEU A 129 -0.57 7.78 14.26
N PRO A 130 -1.54 8.08 15.16
CA PRO A 130 -2.18 9.39 15.20
C PRO A 130 -1.18 10.56 15.23
N GLU A 131 -0.13 10.44 16.02
CA GLU A 131 0.93 11.43 16.17
C GLU A 131 1.89 11.55 14.95
N GLU A 132 1.84 10.60 14.04
CA GLU A 132 2.66 10.59 12.82
C GLU A 132 1.91 11.16 11.61
N ILE A 133 0.62 11.44 11.72
CA ILE A 133 -0.20 12.04 10.66
C ILE A 133 0.08 13.55 10.63
N PRO A 134 0.63 14.10 9.52
CA PRO A 134 1.11 15.48 9.50
C PRO A 134 0.02 16.53 9.24
N PHE A 135 -1.25 16.14 9.23
CA PHE A 135 -2.39 17.02 8.95
C PHE A 135 -3.51 16.81 9.98
N PRO A 136 -4.42 17.80 10.15
CA PRO A 136 -5.56 17.66 11.06
C PRO A 136 -6.41 16.45 10.70
N HIS A 137 -6.78 15.66 11.69
CA HIS A 137 -7.62 14.49 11.52
C HIS A 137 -8.56 14.31 12.72
N GLY A 138 -9.67 13.62 12.47
CA GLY A 138 -10.60 13.23 13.50
C GLY A 138 -10.37 11.79 13.97
N LYS A 139 -11.43 11.02 14.08
CA LYS A 139 -11.37 9.60 14.43
C LYS A 139 -10.69 8.78 13.34
N ILE A 140 -9.92 7.80 13.75
CA ILE A 140 -9.12 6.96 12.83
C ILE A 140 -9.65 5.54 12.81
N VAL A 141 -9.97 5.05 11.60
CA VAL A 141 -10.29 3.65 11.36
C VAL A 141 -9.10 3.00 10.62
N TYR A 142 -8.47 2.02 11.24
CA TYR A 142 -7.42 1.23 10.60
C TYR A 142 -7.99 -0.01 9.93
N ILE A 143 -7.69 -0.19 8.64
CA ILE A 143 -7.99 -1.42 7.89
C ILE A 143 -6.66 -2.15 7.66
N LEU A 144 -6.44 -3.22 8.42
CA LEU A 144 -5.21 -3.99 8.40
C LEU A 144 -5.36 -5.26 7.57
N THR A 145 -4.27 -5.69 6.95
CA THR A 145 -4.23 -6.88 6.07
C THR A 145 -3.68 -8.13 6.75
N ARG A 146 -3.41 -8.05 8.05
CA ARG A 146 -2.87 -9.15 8.87
C ARG A 146 -3.62 -9.25 10.19
N ASP A 147 -3.71 -10.46 10.72
CA ASP A 147 -4.29 -10.76 12.03
C ASP A 147 -3.50 -10.13 13.18
N VAL A 148 -4.10 -10.10 14.38
CA VAL A 148 -3.53 -9.46 15.57
C VAL A 148 -2.21 -10.09 16.04
N ASN A 149 -2.01 -11.38 15.77
CA ASN A 149 -0.81 -12.13 16.22
C ASN A 149 0.34 -12.06 15.23
N TYR A 150 0.09 -11.51 14.02
CA TYR A 150 1.14 -11.44 13.00
C TYR A 150 2.29 -10.53 13.44
N ARG A 151 3.50 -11.07 13.36
CA ARG A 151 4.75 -10.31 13.57
C ARG A 151 5.69 -10.57 12.40
N LYS A 152 6.37 -9.52 11.95
CA LYS A 152 7.41 -9.64 10.93
C LYS A 152 8.66 -10.26 11.54
N LYS A 153 9.24 -11.22 10.82
CA LYS A 153 10.54 -11.82 11.17
C LYS A 153 11.68 -10.90 10.75
N PRO A 154 12.82 -10.93 11.45
CA PRO A 154 14.03 -10.19 11.05
C PRO A 154 14.40 -10.45 9.58
N VAL A 155 14.99 -9.44 8.94
CA VAL A 155 15.47 -9.55 7.56
C VAL A 155 16.61 -10.57 7.51
N PRO A 156 16.54 -11.60 6.64
CA PRO A 156 17.62 -12.58 6.50
C PRO A 156 18.93 -11.92 6.07
N PHE A 157 20.06 -12.44 6.55
CA PHE A 157 21.39 -11.90 6.24
C PHE A 157 21.68 -11.78 4.73
N TRP A 158 21.27 -12.77 3.94
CA TRP A 158 21.44 -12.73 2.48
C TRP A 158 20.66 -11.58 1.84
N MET A 159 19.46 -11.27 2.32
CA MET A 159 18.65 -10.14 1.83
C MET A 159 19.28 -8.80 2.20
N HIS A 160 19.86 -8.68 3.41
CA HIS A 160 20.66 -7.51 3.79
C HIS A 160 21.83 -7.32 2.82
N GLY A 161 22.57 -8.40 2.50
CA GLY A 161 23.65 -8.37 1.50
C GLY A 161 23.18 -7.87 0.12
N MET A 162 22.03 -8.36 -0.36
CA MET A 162 21.44 -7.92 -1.62
C MET A 162 21.04 -6.44 -1.59
N LEU A 163 20.36 -5.99 -0.53
CA LEU A 163 19.99 -4.58 -0.35
C LEU A 163 21.23 -3.69 -0.39
N LYS A 164 22.27 -4.09 0.33
CA LYS A 164 23.54 -3.35 0.38
C LYS A 164 24.27 -3.31 -0.96
N ALA A 165 24.23 -4.40 -1.72
CA ALA A 165 24.82 -4.46 -3.06
C ALA A 165 24.09 -3.56 -4.06
N VAL A 166 22.74 -3.50 -4.00
CA VAL A 166 21.92 -2.74 -4.96
C VAL A 166 21.82 -1.26 -4.57
N TYR A 167 21.59 -0.97 -3.29
CA TYR A 167 21.25 0.39 -2.82
C TYR A 167 22.33 1.03 -1.96
N GLY A 168 23.24 0.25 -1.35
CA GLY A 168 24.13 0.73 -0.31
C GLY A 168 25.05 1.90 -0.70
N ARG A 169 25.41 2.02 -1.98
CA ARG A 169 26.23 3.14 -2.47
C ARG A 169 25.41 4.40 -2.75
N THR A 170 24.22 4.22 -3.35
CA THR A 170 23.41 5.35 -3.85
C THR A 170 22.36 5.79 -2.83
N TYR A 171 21.72 4.82 -2.16
CA TYR A 171 20.59 5.04 -1.26
C TYR A 171 20.74 4.24 0.05
N PRO A 172 21.76 4.52 0.88
CA PRO A 172 21.99 3.79 2.12
C PRO A 172 20.78 3.83 3.07
N ALA A 173 20.05 4.96 3.08
CA ALA A 173 18.85 5.10 3.89
C ALA A 173 17.73 4.10 3.52
N VAL A 174 17.65 3.67 2.24
CA VAL A 174 16.73 2.58 1.82
C VAL A 174 17.15 1.25 2.43
N VAL A 175 18.45 0.96 2.53
CA VAL A 175 18.96 -0.27 3.16
C VAL A 175 18.57 -0.29 4.64
N ASP A 176 18.84 0.80 5.36
CA ASP A 176 18.53 0.93 6.79
C ASP A 176 17.02 0.88 7.02
N GLY A 177 16.25 1.59 6.19
CA GLY A 177 14.81 1.56 6.19
C GLY A 177 14.26 0.14 6.06
N MET A 178 14.68 -0.61 5.03
CA MET A 178 14.24 -1.99 4.78
C MET A 178 14.65 -2.95 5.90
N CYS A 179 15.85 -2.83 6.42
CA CYS A 179 16.35 -3.72 7.49
C CYS A 179 15.64 -3.50 8.82
N SER A 180 15.22 -2.27 9.11
CA SER A 180 14.49 -1.92 10.33
C SER A 180 12.97 -2.11 10.24
N ILE A 181 12.40 -2.40 9.04
CA ILE A 181 10.95 -2.62 8.88
C ILE A 181 10.39 -3.63 9.91
N PRO A 182 10.99 -4.82 10.15
CA PRO A 182 10.39 -5.79 11.05
C PRO A 182 10.20 -5.25 12.47
N GLU A 183 11.21 -4.61 13.01
CA GLU A 183 11.17 -4.04 14.36
C GLU A 183 10.14 -2.90 14.44
N ARG A 184 10.21 -1.92 13.52
CA ARG A 184 9.28 -0.79 13.48
C ARG A 184 7.83 -1.22 13.27
N TYR A 185 7.59 -2.19 12.38
CA TYR A 185 6.28 -2.76 12.15
C TYR A 185 5.70 -3.41 13.41
N ASN A 186 6.50 -4.24 14.10
CA ASN A 186 6.04 -4.97 15.28
C ASN A 186 5.73 -4.00 16.44
N ARG A 187 6.58 -3.00 16.65
CA ARG A 187 6.36 -1.93 17.65
C ARG A 187 5.08 -1.15 17.37
N LYS A 188 4.86 -0.75 16.12
CA LYS A 188 3.62 -0.07 15.71
C LYS A 188 2.39 -0.94 15.88
N MET A 189 2.48 -2.24 15.56
CA MET A 189 1.36 -3.15 15.76
C MET A 189 0.96 -3.21 17.24
N GLU A 190 1.93 -3.25 18.15
CA GLU A 190 1.66 -3.22 19.60
C GLU A 190 0.96 -1.93 19.99
N ARG A 191 1.44 -0.78 19.50
CA ARG A 191 0.80 0.51 19.80
C ARG A 191 -0.61 0.62 19.23
N VAL A 192 -0.86 0.09 18.02
CA VAL A 192 -2.22 0.03 17.43
C VAL A 192 -3.15 -0.83 18.29
N ILE A 193 -2.67 -1.96 18.83
CA ILE A 193 -3.45 -2.83 19.72
C ILE A 193 -3.79 -2.10 21.03
N GLU A 194 -2.87 -1.30 21.57
CA GLU A 194 -3.12 -0.48 22.78
C GLU A 194 -4.18 0.58 22.49
N LEU A 195 -4.02 1.36 21.42
CA LEU A 195 -4.97 2.39 21.00
C LEU A 195 -6.37 1.82 20.74
N GLU A 196 -6.47 0.62 20.16
CA GLU A 196 -7.73 -0.09 19.96
C GLU A 196 -8.40 -0.44 21.31
N LYS A 197 -7.63 -0.95 22.28
CA LYS A 197 -8.13 -1.26 23.63
C LYS A 197 -8.57 -0.01 24.39
N GLU A 198 -7.90 1.11 24.18
CA GLU A 198 -8.24 2.41 24.74
C GLU A 198 -9.49 3.04 24.07
N GLY A 199 -9.97 2.46 22.94
CA GLY A 199 -11.06 3.03 22.14
C GLY A 199 -10.65 4.28 21.35
N ALA A 200 -9.35 4.59 21.29
CA ALA A 200 -8.83 5.75 20.57
C ALA A 200 -8.85 5.59 19.04
N VAL A 201 -8.83 4.37 18.57
CA VAL A 201 -8.94 4.01 17.14
C VAL A 201 -9.89 2.83 16.96
N PHE A 202 -10.49 2.72 15.78
CA PHE A 202 -11.25 1.54 15.38
C PHE A 202 -10.42 0.68 14.44
N VAL A 203 -10.39 -0.65 14.63
CA VAL A 203 -9.56 -1.52 13.80
C VAL A 203 -10.38 -2.62 13.15
N ILE A 204 -10.27 -2.74 11.82
CA ILE A 204 -10.78 -3.87 11.05
C ILE A 204 -9.57 -4.68 10.56
N ARG A 205 -9.49 -5.95 10.95
CA ARG A 205 -8.39 -6.85 10.57
C ARG A 205 -8.86 -8.29 10.42
N PRO A 206 -8.18 -9.13 9.61
CA PRO A 206 -8.47 -10.55 9.54
C PRO A 206 -8.41 -11.22 10.93
N GLU A 207 -9.36 -12.09 11.22
CA GLU A 207 -9.37 -12.89 12.45
C GLU A 207 -8.32 -14.02 12.39
N ASN A 208 -8.11 -14.56 11.19
CA ASN A 208 -7.20 -15.65 10.94
C ASN A 208 -6.02 -15.22 10.04
N PRO A 209 -4.88 -15.94 10.11
CA PRO A 209 -3.73 -15.65 9.26
C PRO A 209 -4.07 -15.69 7.75
N VAL A 210 -3.72 -14.64 7.03
CA VAL A 210 -3.88 -14.57 5.58
C VAL A 210 -2.78 -15.37 4.90
N THR A 211 -3.18 -16.42 4.16
CA THR A 211 -2.27 -17.36 3.49
C THR A 211 -1.97 -16.98 2.02
N VAL A 212 -2.74 -16.04 1.46
CA VAL A 212 -2.55 -15.56 0.07
C VAL A 212 -1.26 -14.73 -0.02
N SER A 213 -0.42 -15.06 -1.00
CA SER A 213 0.84 -14.35 -1.24
C SER A 213 0.63 -12.99 -1.93
N ARG A 214 1.66 -12.11 -1.88
CA ARG A 214 1.63 -10.82 -2.59
C ARG A 214 1.66 -10.97 -4.11
N THR A 215 2.16 -12.10 -4.60
CA THR A 215 2.28 -12.43 -6.02
C THR A 215 1.37 -13.59 -6.41
N GLU A 216 0.23 -13.72 -5.70
CA GLU A 216 -0.77 -14.76 -5.99
C GLU A 216 -1.33 -14.58 -7.41
N ARG A 217 -1.43 -15.70 -8.13
CA ARG A 217 -1.94 -15.73 -9.50
C ARG A 217 -3.28 -16.46 -9.62
N ASP A 218 -3.71 -17.12 -8.57
CA ASP A 218 -4.99 -17.82 -8.55
C ASP A 218 -6.12 -16.82 -8.27
N ALA A 219 -6.89 -16.53 -9.32
CA ALA A 219 -8.05 -15.64 -9.25
C ALA A 219 -9.12 -16.13 -8.25
N GLY A 220 -9.26 -17.45 -8.05
CA GLY A 220 -10.19 -18.03 -7.08
C GLY A 220 -9.80 -17.66 -5.65
N LYS A 221 -8.51 -17.82 -5.30
CA LYS A 221 -7.98 -17.43 -3.99
C LYS A 221 -8.11 -15.93 -3.74
N LEU A 222 -7.85 -15.10 -4.76
CA LEU A 222 -7.98 -13.64 -4.64
C LEU A 222 -9.43 -13.23 -4.40
N ARG A 223 -10.40 -13.79 -5.15
CA ARG A 223 -11.84 -13.54 -4.93
C ARG A 223 -12.32 -14.03 -3.57
N LYS A 224 -11.85 -15.21 -3.12
CA LYS A 224 -12.17 -15.73 -1.79
C LYS A 224 -11.70 -14.78 -0.70
N LEU A 225 -10.43 -14.35 -0.75
CA LEU A 225 -9.85 -13.40 0.21
C LEU A 225 -10.63 -12.07 0.23
N HIS A 226 -10.99 -11.56 -0.96
CA HIS A 226 -11.83 -10.36 -1.06
C HIS A 226 -13.19 -10.55 -0.38
N GLY A 227 -13.87 -11.68 -0.65
CA GLY A 227 -15.15 -11.99 -0.04
C GLY A 227 -15.09 -12.15 1.49
N GLU A 228 -13.99 -12.69 2.01
CA GLU A 228 -13.72 -12.75 3.46
C GLU A 228 -13.57 -11.36 4.07
N GLY A 229 -12.75 -10.49 3.43
CA GLY A 229 -12.57 -9.10 3.87
C GLY A 229 -13.86 -8.27 3.79
N TYR A 230 -14.66 -8.48 2.74
CA TYR A 230 -15.95 -7.80 2.59
C TYR A 230 -16.93 -8.18 3.72
N ARG A 231 -17.10 -9.49 3.99
CA ARG A 231 -17.96 -9.95 5.09
C ARG A 231 -17.51 -9.40 6.42
N LEU A 232 -16.23 -9.51 6.73
CA LEU A 232 -15.67 -8.96 7.96
C LEU A 232 -15.96 -7.46 8.13
N ALA A 233 -15.82 -6.68 7.06
CA ALA A 233 -16.11 -5.24 7.09
C ALA A 233 -17.61 -4.99 7.33
N MET A 234 -18.49 -5.77 6.69
CA MET A 234 -19.95 -5.65 6.89
C MET A 234 -20.38 -6.07 8.30
N ASP A 235 -19.79 -7.13 8.85
CA ASP A 235 -20.10 -7.60 10.21
C ASP A 235 -19.68 -6.57 11.29
N ARG A 236 -18.64 -5.76 11.00
CA ARG A 236 -18.15 -4.71 11.90
C ARG A 236 -18.73 -3.32 11.60
N PHE A 237 -19.53 -3.17 10.53
CA PHE A 237 -19.96 -1.87 10.03
C PHE A 237 -20.80 -1.08 11.04
N ASP A 238 -21.82 -1.69 11.64
CA ASP A 238 -22.69 -1.01 12.59
C ASP A 238 -21.95 -0.61 13.89
N GLU A 239 -20.99 -1.42 14.31
CA GLU A 239 -20.13 -1.12 15.46
C GLU A 239 -19.23 0.08 15.15
N MET A 240 -18.60 0.09 13.97
CA MET A 240 -17.77 1.19 13.49
C MET A 240 -18.58 2.48 13.40
N MET A 241 -19.78 2.44 12.85
CA MET A 241 -20.64 3.62 12.72
C MET A 241 -21.05 4.19 14.07
N ARG A 242 -21.40 3.34 15.04
CA ARG A 242 -21.66 3.78 16.41
C ARG A 242 -20.45 4.47 17.01
N TRP A 243 -19.27 3.82 16.93
CA TRP A 243 -18.02 4.39 17.44
C TRP A 243 -17.68 5.74 16.77
N LEU A 244 -17.90 5.89 15.44
CA LEU A 244 -17.69 7.16 14.75
C LEU A 244 -18.58 8.29 15.27
N HIS A 245 -19.80 7.98 15.72
CA HIS A 245 -20.78 8.96 16.21
C HIS A 245 -20.75 9.18 17.74
N GLU A 246 -20.03 8.36 18.51
CA GLU A 246 -19.77 8.63 19.94
C GLU A 246 -19.00 9.93 20.08
N LYS A 247 -19.37 10.75 21.10
CA LYS A 247 -18.74 12.06 21.36
C LYS A 247 -17.44 11.89 22.15
#